data_99eb2bcadcdcd4c052330c723cf51c2c
#
_entry.id   99eb2bcadcdcd4c052330c723cf51c2c
#
_cell.length_a   1.000
_cell.length_b   1.000
_cell.length_c   1.000
_cell.angle_alpha   90.00
_cell.angle_beta   90.00
_cell.angle_gamma   90.00
#
_symmetry.space_group_name_H-M   'P 1'
#
loop_
_entity.id
_entity.type
_entity.pdbx_description
1 polymer ?
#
loop_
_entity_poly.entity_id
_entity_poly.type
_entity_poly.pdbx_seq_one_letter_code
_entity_poly.pdbx_strand_id
1 'polypeptide(L)'
;MTLFGGALIYLALFGAAAGVASLLKPLRFIGIRSRKRALCVLGLGLLAFTAGVYLPVTETRVETPRTRLDEFAPVFQFSEFHSIVVSAPKDRVYSAIRTVSPEEIRFFQTLMRMRFLNAPPEHRPILESFTAGSFVLLAEDPDREIVFGRGGDGSGRRTLAAKDFKTFHPAPLVKIAMNFRIEDGDATHCSLTTETRVYAAGPQVLHGFAAYWRMIYPGSALIRRMWLRAIKQRAETS
;
A
#
# COMPACT_ATOMS: atom_id res chain seq x y z
N MET A 1 11.85 2.62 -9.07
CA MET A 1 12.29 1.21 -8.93
C MET A 1 11.18 0.24 -8.56
N THR A 2 10.20 0.60 -7.75
CA THR A 2 9.11 -0.29 -7.29
C THR A 2 8.24 -0.83 -8.45
N LEU A 3 7.90 0.01 -9.43
CA LEU A 3 7.10 -0.40 -10.58
C LEU A 3 7.82 -1.42 -11.47
N PHE A 4 9.11 -1.22 -11.72
CA PHE A 4 9.91 -2.16 -12.51
C PHE A 4 10.01 -3.53 -11.83
N GLY A 5 10.34 -3.56 -10.54
CA GLY A 5 10.40 -4.81 -9.76
C GLY A 5 9.07 -5.54 -9.69
N GLY A 6 7.96 -4.79 -9.53
CA GLY A 6 6.60 -5.33 -9.58
C GLY A 6 6.28 -5.95 -10.95
N ALA A 7 6.51 -5.21 -12.04
CA ALA A 7 6.29 -5.71 -13.39
C ALA A 7 7.10 -6.98 -13.68
N LEU A 8 8.37 -7.01 -13.26
CA LEU A 8 9.21 -8.19 -13.40
C LEU A 8 8.64 -9.41 -12.68
N ILE A 9 8.17 -9.24 -11.44
CA ILE A 9 7.57 -10.34 -10.66
C ILE A 9 6.29 -10.85 -11.34
N TYR A 10 5.41 -9.96 -11.80
CA TYR A 10 4.18 -10.39 -12.49
C TYR A 10 4.45 -11.10 -13.81
N LEU A 11 5.39 -10.60 -14.62
CA LEU A 11 5.82 -11.27 -15.85
C LEU A 11 6.44 -12.63 -15.56
N ALA A 12 7.25 -12.72 -14.51
CA ALA A 12 7.86 -13.96 -14.06
C ALA A 12 6.82 -14.99 -13.61
N LEU A 13 5.83 -14.58 -12.82
CA LEU A 13 4.72 -15.44 -12.38
C LEU A 13 3.87 -15.92 -13.57
N PHE A 14 3.56 -15.02 -14.52
CA PHE A 14 2.84 -15.37 -15.73
C PHE A 14 3.65 -16.37 -16.57
N GLY A 15 4.95 -16.13 -16.77
CA GLY A 15 5.84 -17.03 -17.48
C GLY A 15 5.91 -18.41 -16.81
N ALA A 16 6.07 -18.44 -15.48
CA ALA A 16 6.12 -19.69 -14.73
C ALA A 16 4.78 -20.46 -14.84
N ALA A 17 3.65 -19.78 -14.69
CA ALA A 17 2.32 -20.39 -14.86
C ALA A 17 2.11 -20.93 -16.28
N ALA A 18 2.49 -20.19 -17.31
CA ALA A 18 2.45 -20.64 -18.71
C ALA A 18 3.35 -21.86 -18.93
N GLY A 19 4.54 -21.88 -18.31
CA GLY A 19 5.45 -23.02 -18.34
C GLY A 19 4.81 -24.27 -17.73
N VAL A 20 4.26 -24.16 -16.52
CA VAL A 20 3.54 -25.25 -15.84
C VAL A 20 2.37 -25.76 -16.68
N ALA A 21 1.51 -24.85 -17.14
CA ALA A 21 0.35 -25.21 -17.98
C ALA A 21 0.80 -25.94 -19.27
N SER A 22 1.92 -25.51 -19.88
CA SER A 22 2.44 -26.10 -21.11
C SER A 22 3.10 -27.46 -20.90
N LEU A 23 3.47 -27.84 -19.69
CA LEU A 23 3.90 -29.21 -19.35
C LEU A 23 2.73 -30.18 -19.41
N LEU A 24 1.55 -29.74 -19.01
CA LEU A 24 0.32 -30.54 -19.09
C LEU A 24 -0.21 -30.59 -20.54
N LYS A 25 -0.35 -29.41 -21.16
CA LYS A 25 -0.82 -29.27 -22.55
C LYS A 25 -0.03 -28.17 -23.23
N PRO A 26 0.76 -28.51 -24.29
CA PRO A 26 1.56 -27.52 -25.01
C PRO A 26 0.72 -26.34 -25.52
N LEU A 27 1.02 -25.12 -25.05
CA LEU A 27 0.35 -23.88 -25.45
C LEU A 27 0.95 -23.35 -26.76
N ARG A 28 0.56 -24.00 -27.88
CA ARG A 28 1.11 -23.71 -29.21
C ARG A 28 0.85 -22.27 -29.69
N PHE A 29 -0.24 -21.66 -29.24
CA PHE A 29 -0.63 -20.30 -29.62
C PHE A 29 0.31 -19.21 -29.07
N ILE A 30 1.05 -19.49 -27.96
CA ILE A 30 2.08 -18.61 -27.43
C ILE A 30 3.50 -19.11 -27.74
N GLY A 31 3.64 -20.04 -28.72
CA GLY A 31 4.95 -20.53 -29.17
C GLY A 31 5.57 -21.65 -28.34
N ILE A 32 4.92 -22.13 -27.28
CA ILE A 32 5.41 -23.23 -26.44
C ILE A 32 4.91 -24.56 -27.02
N ARG A 33 5.71 -25.09 -27.97
CA ARG A 33 5.32 -26.27 -28.78
C ARG A 33 5.81 -27.61 -28.21
N SER A 34 6.68 -27.61 -27.21
CA SER A 34 7.24 -28.82 -26.63
C SER A 34 7.47 -28.70 -25.13
N ARG A 35 7.52 -29.85 -24.43
CA ARG A 35 7.80 -29.90 -23.01
C ARG A 35 9.18 -29.33 -22.65
N LYS A 36 10.17 -29.47 -23.52
CA LYS A 36 11.51 -28.85 -23.33
C LYS A 36 11.39 -27.32 -23.29
N ARG A 37 10.67 -26.72 -24.22
CA ARG A 37 10.40 -25.27 -24.22
C ARG A 37 9.59 -24.84 -22.99
N ALA A 38 8.63 -25.65 -22.55
CA ALA A 38 7.84 -25.39 -21.34
C ALA A 38 8.75 -25.37 -20.09
N LEU A 39 9.70 -26.29 -19.97
CA LEU A 39 10.70 -26.29 -18.87
C LEU A 39 11.62 -25.06 -18.94
N CYS A 40 12.08 -24.67 -20.13
CA CYS A 40 12.87 -23.44 -20.29
C CYS A 40 12.09 -22.20 -19.83
N VAL A 41 10.82 -22.06 -20.26
CA VAL A 41 9.96 -20.91 -19.87
C VAL A 41 9.72 -20.91 -18.36
N LEU A 42 9.47 -22.08 -17.75
CA LEU A 42 9.33 -22.22 -16.30
C LEU A 42 10.63 -21.81 -15.59
N GLY A 43 11.77 -22.32 -16.02
CA GLY A 43 13.08 -22.01 -15.43
C GLY A 43 13.41 -20.51 -15.53
N LEU A 44 13.17 -19.89 -16.69
CA LEU A 44 13.34 -18.45 -16.89
C LEU A 44 12.37 -17.64 -16.02
N GLY A 45 11.13 -18.09 -15.88
CA GLY A 45 10.15 -17.46 -14.99
C GLY A 45 10.59 -17.50 -13.53
N LEU A 46 11.06 -18.67 -13.06
CA LEU A 46 11.57 -18.82 -11.68
C LEU A 46 12.83 -17.96 -11.45
N LEU A 47 13.75 -17.92 -12.41
CA LEU A 47 14.95 -17.09 -12.34
C LEU A 47 14.59 -15.60 -12.28
N ALA A 48 13.69 -15.14 -13.15
CA ALA A 48 13.23 -13.75 -13.17
C ALA A 48 12.48 -13.39 -11.89
N PHE A 49 11.69 -14.31 -11.34
CA PHE A 49 11.01 -14.13 -10.04
C PHE A 49 12.03 -13.93 -8.92
N THR A 50 13.02 -14.81 -8.84
CA THR A 50 14.09 -14.72 -7.85
C THR A 50 14.86 -13.40 -8.00
N ALA A 51 15.26 -13.05 -9.22
CA ALA A 51 15.91 -11.76 -9.48
C ALA A 51 15.03 -10.58 -9.05
N GLY A 52 13.71 -10.63 -9.35
CA GLY A 52 12.75 -9.61 -8.94
C GLY A 52 12.63 -9.45 -7.42
N VAL A 53 12.65 -10.57 -6.68
CA VAL A 53 12.60 -10.56 -5.21
C VAL A 53 13.85 -9.91 -4.60
N TYR A 54 15.04 -10.20 -5.16
CA TYR A 54 16.32 -9.72 -4.64
C TYR A 54 16.78 -8.36 -5.23
N LEU A 55 15.97 -7.70 -6.04
CA LEU A 55 16.30 -6.34 -6.48
C LEU A 55 16.58 -5.43 -5.28
N PRO A 56 17.62 -4.59 -5.35
CA PRO A 56 17.98 -3.71 -4.26
C PRO A 56 16.85 -2.73 -3.93
N VAL A 57 16.76 -2.37 -2.66
CA VAL A 57 15.83 -1.38 -2.13
C VAL A 57 16.64 -0.19 -1.64
N THR A 58 16.25 1.01 -2.07
CA THR A 58 16.90 2.25 -1.68
C THR A 58 16.15 2.89 -0.52
N GLU A 59 16.87 3.31 0.51
CA GLU A 59 16.32 4.11 1.59
C GLU A 59 16.19 5.56 1.13
N THR A 60 15.05 6.15 1.43
CA THR A 60 14.76 7.57 1.21
C THR A 60 14.67 8.26 2.55
N ARG A 61 15.27 9.45 2.66
CA ARG A 61 15.23 10.30 3.84
C ARG A 61 14.67 11.67 3.48
N VAL A 62 13.71 12.13 4.27
CA VAL A 62 13.17 13.49 4.17
C VAL A 62 14.12 14.43 4.88
N GLU A 63 14.72 15.37 4.15
CA GLU A 63 15.64 16.34 4.72
C GLU A 63 14.89 17.49 5.40
N THR A 64 13.81 17.95 4.78
CA THR A 64 13.00 19.05 5.31
C THR A 64 11.55 18.60 5.48
N PRO A 65 11.07 18.40 6.71
CA PRO A 65 9.69 18.05 6.98
C PRO A 65 8.70 19.12 6.49
N ARG A 66 7.69 18.70 5.74
CA ARG A 66 6.62 19.58 5.19
C ARG A 66 5.24 19.14 5.60
N THR A 67 5.10 17.90 6.08
CA THR A 67 3.84 17.28 6.45
C THR A 67 3.96 16.65 7.83
N ARG A 68 2.83 16.38 8.47
CA ARG A 68 2.84 15.63 9.74
C ARG A 68 3.37 14.21 9.54
N LEU A 69 3.14 13.62 8.35
CA LEU A 69 3.69 12.31 8.01
C LEU A 69 5.23 12.30 8.07
N ASP A 70 5.89 13.39 7.68
CA ASP A 70 7.36 13.50 7.69
C ASP A 70 7.93 13.39 9.11
N GLU A 71 7.16 13.81 10.13
CA GLU A 71 7.59 13.71 11.53
C GLU A 71 7.62 12.26 12.03
N PHE A 72 6.74 11.41 11.52
CA PHE A 72 6.59 10.02 11.97
C PHE A 72 7.32 9.01 11.08
N ALA A 73 7.49 9.33 9.80
CA ALA A 73 8.17 8.48 8.82
C ALA A 73 9.16 9.29 7.96
N PRO A 74 10.19 9.92 8.57
CA PRO A 74 11.20 10.68 7.82
C PRO A 74 12.12 9.77 7.00
N VAL A 75 12.22 8.50 7.37
CA VAL A 75 13.06 7.48 6.70
C VAL A 75 12.18 6.33 6.30
N PHE A 76 12.26 5.93 5.04
CA PHE A 76 11.47 4.83 4.49
C PHE A 76 12.14 4.20 3.28
N GLN A 77 11.81 2.93 3.01
CA GLN A 77 12.27 2.23 1.81
C GLN A 77 11.14 2.06 0.78
N PHE A 78 9.90 2.13 1.21
CA PHE A 78 8.75 1.97 0.33
C PHE A 78 7.78 3.12 0.53
N SER A 79 7.25 3.64 -0.58
CA SER A 79 6.22 4.67 -0.54
C SER A 79 5.19 4.46 -1.65
N GLU A 80 3.99 4.93 -1.38
CA GLU A 80 2.87 4.94 -2.30
C GLU A 80 2.08 6.23 -2.11
N PHE A 81 2.01 7.05 -3.17
CA PHE A 81 1.34 8.35 -3.17
C PHE A 81 0.23 8.40 -4.21
N HIS A 82 -0.90 8.95 -3.83
CA HIS A 82 -2.04 9.20 -4.72
C HIS A 82 -2.68 10.54 -4.39
N SER A 83 -3.26 11.17 -5.41
CA SER A 83 -3.98 12.44 -5.27
C SER A 83 -5.25 12.46 -6.12
N ILE A 84 -6.21 13.29 -5.72
CA ILE A 84 -7.44 13.56 -6.46
C ILE A 84 -7.90 14.99 -6.14
N VAL A 85 -8.42 15.68 -7.15
CA VAL A 85 -9.08 16.98 -6.95
C VAL A 85 -10.52 16.75 -6.51
N VAL A 86 -10.96 17.49 -5.49
CA VAL A 86 -12.29 17.42 -4.90
C VAL A 86 -12.95 18.79 -5.01
N SER A 87 -14.16 18.84 -5.56
CA SER A 87 -14.98 20.07 -5.71
C SER A 87 -15.86 20.25 -4.48
N ALA A 88 -15.23 20.44 -3.34
CA ALA A 88 -15.87 20.69 -2.05
C ALA A 88 -14.93 21.46 -1.12
N PRO A 89 -15.44 22.22 -0.14
CA PRO A 89 -14.62 22.88 0.86
C PRO A 89 -13.94 21.87 1.79
N LYS A 90 -12.85 22.30 2.45
CA LYS A 90 -11.95 21.41 3.22
C LYS A 90 -12.64 20.69 4.37
N ASP A 91 -13.52 21.37 5.09
CA ASP A 91 -14.29 20.82 6.22
C ASP A 91 -15.16 19.64 5.79
N ARG A 92 -15.79 19.72 4.63
CA ARG A 92 -16.57 18.63 4.05
C ARG A 92 -15.68 17.45 3.63
N VAL A 93 -14.53 17.75 3.01
CA VAL A 93 -13.56 16.70 2.64
C VAL A 93 -13.00 16.02 3.89
N TYR A 94 -12.70 16.79 4.94
CA TYR A 94 -12.22 16.26 6.21
C TYR A 94 -13.28 15.38 6.89
N SER A 95 -14.53 15.83 6.93
CA SER A 95 -15.64 15.02 7.43
C SER A 95 -15.80 13.72 6.64
N ALA A 96 -15.68 13.77 5.30
CA ALA A 96 -15.75 12.60 4.45
C ALA A 96 -14.59 11.61 4.71
N ILE A 97 -13.35 12.07 4.94
CA ILE A 97 -12.23 11.20 5.33
C ILE A 97 -12.57 10.40 6.58
N ARG A 98 -13.19 11.04 7.57
CA ARG A 98 -13.52 10.40 8.86
C ARG A 98 -14.69 9.44 8.78
N THR A 99 -15.63 9.66 7.88
CA THR A 99 -16.93 8.98 7.89
C THR A 99 -17.12 7.97 6.77
N VAL A 100 -16.29 7.97 5.73
CA VAL A 100 -16.39 7.01 4.62
C VAL A 100 -16.28 5.57 5.13
N SER A 101 -17.19 4.71 4.66
CA SER A 101 -17.29 3.30 5.06
C SER A 101 -16.89 2.35 3.92
N PRO A 102 -16.58 1.07 4.22
CA PRO A 102 -16.21 0.08 3.22
C PRO A 102 -17.25 -0.17 2.13
N GLU A 103 -18.54 -0.04 2.44
CA GLU A 103 -19.64 -0.22 1.49
C GLU A 103 -19.63 0.79 0.34
N GLU A 104 -19.07 1.97 0.56
CA GLU A 104 -18.90 3.02 -0.45
C GLU A 104 -17.74 2.70 -1.42
N ILE A 105 -16.92 1.71 -1.10
CA ILE A 105 -15.79 1.31 -1.93
C ILE A 105 -16.08 -0.04 -2.58
N ARG A 106 -16.34 0.00 -3.89
CA ARG A 106 -16.64 -1.20 -4.67
C ARG A 106 -15.54 -2.25 -4.51
N PHE A 107 -15.93 -3.52 -4.26
CA PHE A 107 -15.00 -4.64 -4.05
C PHE A 107 -14.00 -4.51 -2.88
N PHE A 108 -14.18 -3.56 -1.96
CA PHE A 108 -13.26 -3.33 -0.85
C PHE A 108 -12.98 -4.60 -0.04
N GLN A 109 -14.04 -5.31 0.35
CA GLN A 109 -13.93 -6.56 1.12
C GLN A 109 -13.11 -7.63 0.38
N THR A 110 -13.35 -7.79 -0.93
CA THR A 110 -12.64 -8.77 -1.76
C THR A 110 -11.16 -8.40 -1.87
N LEU A 111 -10.85 -7.13 -2.12
CA LEU A 111 -9.47 -6.64 -2.25
C LEU A 111 -8.71 -6.76 -0.93
N MET A 112 -9.34 -6.49 0.21
CA MET A 112 -8.72 -6.67 1.53
C MET A 112 -8.43 -8.15 1.82
N ARG A 113 -9.36 -9.05 1.51
CA ARG A 113 -9.14 -10.50 1.65
C ARG A 113 -8.00 -11.01 0.77
N MET A 114 -7.89 -10.52 -0.47
CA MET A 114 -6.77 -10.87 -1.37
C MET A 114 -5.41 -10.43 -0.83
N ARG A 115 -5.37 -9.41 0.02
CA ARG A 115 -4.14 -8.98 0.72
C ARG A 115 -3.89 -9.74 2.02
N PHE A 116 -4.65 -10.78 2.33
CA PHE A 116 -4.63 -11.50 3.60
C PHE A 116 -4.88 -10.58 4.81
N LEU A 117 -5.67 -9.54 4.62
CA LEU A 117 -6.07 -8.60 5.66
C LEU A 117 -7.53 -8.81 6.04
N ASN A 118 -7.82 -8.65 7.33
CA ASN A 118 -9.19 -8.57 7.78
C ASN A 118 -9.78 -7.24 7.30
N ALA A 119 -10.89 -7.33 6.58
CA ALA A 119 -11.62 -6.14 6.16
C ALA A 119 -12.43 -5.58 7.34
N PRO A 120 -12.52 -4.25 7.47
CA PRO A 120 -13.40 -3.62 8.45
C PRO A 120 -14.87 -3.98 8.21
N PRO A 121 -15.73 -3.90 9.23
CA PRO A 121 -17.18 -4.01 9.07
C PRO A 121 -17.72 -3.02 8.04
N GLU A 122 -18.72 -3.44 7.26
CA GLU A 122 -19.19 -2.68 6.08
C GLU A 122 -19.70 -1.27 6.42
N HIS A 123 -20.44 -1.13 7.52
CA HIS A 123 -21.08 0.13 7.92
C HIS A 123 -20.25 1.00 8.87
N ARG A 124 -19.07 0.53 9.29
CA ARG A 124 -18.21 1.28 10.21
C ARG A 124 -17.19 2.11 9.42
N PRO A 125 -16.97 3.38 9.78
CA PRO A 125 -15.93 4.20 9.17
C PRO A 125 -14.58 3.47 9.09
N ILE A 126 -13.93 3.52 7.91
CA ILE A 126 -12.69 2.77 7.67
C ILE A 126 -11.59 3.23 8.62
N LEU A 127 -11.46 4.55 8.80
CA LEU A 127 -10.44 5.12 9.67
C LEU A 127 -10.63 4.71 11.13
N GLU A 128 -11.88 4.73 11.62
CA GLU A 128 -12.22 4.26 12.96
C GLU A 128 -11.91 2.76 13.15
N SER A 129 -12.25 1.95 12.14
CA SER A 129 -11.98 0.51 12.17
C SER A 129 -10.48 0.21 12.19
N PHE A 130 -9.66 1.00 11.49
CA PHE A 130 -8.20 0.85 11.49
C PHE A 130 -7.61 1.23 12.85
N THR A 131 -8.05 2.34 13.43
CA THR A 131 -7.56 2.82 14.73
C THR A 131 -8.09 2.01 15.92
N ALA A 132 -9.24 1.39 15.79
CA ALA A 132 -9.71 0.39 16.77
C ALA A 132 -8.98 -0.96 16.66
N GLY A 133 -8.29 -1.20 15.56
CA GLY A 133 -7.52 -2.42 15.28
C GLY A 133 -6.03 -2.29 15.63
N SER A 134 -5.19 -2.48 14.64
CA SER A 134 -3.73 -2.50 14.78
C SER A 134 -3.02 -1.19 14.42
N PHE A 135 -3.75 -0.19 13.94
CA PHE A 135 -3.23 1.14 13.68
C PHE A 135 -3.51 2.06 14.87
N VAL A 136 -2.62 3.03 15.07
CA VAL A 136 -2.78 4.10 16.05
C VAL A 136 -2.87 5.44 15.35
N LEU A 137 -3.69 6.35 15.86
CA LEU A 137 -3.70 7.73 15.42
C LEU A 137 -2.42 8.39 15.92
N LEU A 138 -1.64 8.98 14.99
CA LEU A 138 -0.35 9.60 15.27
C LEU A 138 -0.44 11.11 15.37
N ALA A 139 -1.18 11.73 14.47
CA ALA A 139 -1.46 13.16 14.46
C ALA A 139 -2.79 13.43 13.76
N GLU A 140 -3.44 14.51 14.17
CA GLU A 140 -4.68 15.01 13.57
C GLU A 140 -4.67 16.53 13.62
N ASP A 141 -4.60 17.14 12.45
CA ASP A 141 -4.75 18.57 12.24
C ASP A 141 -6.09 18.76 11.46
N PRO A 142 -7.18 19.20 12.11
CA PRO A 142 -8.49 19.36 11.48
C PRO A 142 -8.41 20.14 10.17
N ASP A 143 -9.19 19.72 9.19
CA ASP A 143 -9.29 20.29 7.83
C ASP A 143 -7.96 20.33 7.05
N ARG A 144 -6.93 19.64 7.54
CA ARG A 144 -5.60 19.65 6.94
C ARG A 144 -4.98 18.27 6.78
N GLU A 145 -4.75 17.53 7.87
CA GLU A 145 -4.05 16.26 7.77
C GLU A 145 -4.40 15.30 8.92
N ILE A 146 -4.64 14.04 8.59
CA ILE A 146 -4.75 12.93 9.55
C ILE A 146 -3.63 11.95 9.27
N VAL A 147 -2.85 11.59 10.29
CA VAL A 147 -1.77 10.61 10.20
C VAL A 147 -2.05 9.45 11.13
N PHE A 148 -1.95 8.25 10.61
CA PHE A 148 -2.08 7.03 11.39
C PHE A 148 -1.02 6.02 10.97
N GLY A 149 -0.67 5.13 11.87
CA GLY A 149 0.41 4.20 11.62
C GLY A 149 0.29 2.91 12.40
N ARG A 150 1.07 1.95 11.96
CA ARG A 150 1.24 0.65 12.60
C ARG A 150 2.71 0.31 12.62
N GLY A 151 3.23 -0.11 13.76
CA GLY A 151 4.58 -0.63 13.89
C GLY A 151 4.59 -1.90 14.73
N GLY A 152 5.43 -2.85 14.37
CA GLY A 152 5.56 -4.10 15.12
C GLY A 152 6.57 -5.05 14.50
N ASP A 153 6.84 -6.13 15.20
CA ASP A 153 7.78 -7.17 14.83
C ASP A 153 7.23 -8.20 13.82
N GLY A 154 6.04 -7.93 13.27
CA GLY A 154 5.35 -8.84 12.36
C GLY A 154 4.61 -10.00 13.04
N SER A 155 4.85 -10.25 14.33
CA SER A 155 4.17 -11.31 15.09
C SER A 155 2.73 -10.96 15.49
N GLY A 156 2.36 -9.68 15.38
CA GLY A 156 1.10 -9.13 15.88
C GLY A 156 1.05 -8.95 17.42
N ARG A 157 2.08 -9.39 18.13
CA ARG A 157 2.17 -9.31 19.60
C ARG A 157 2.72 -7.99 20.10
N ARG A 158 3.49 -7.29 19.30
CA ARG A 158 4.04 -5.97 19.61
C ARG A 158 3.54 -4.94 18.63
N THR A 159 2.75 -3.99 19.10
CA THR A 159 2.34 -2.79 18.36
C THR A 159 2.99 -1.57 19.01
N LEU A 160 3.52 -0.66 18.20
CA LEU A 160 4.07 0.60 18.69
C LEU A 160 2.93 1.52 19.16
N ALA A 161 3.06 2.05 20.35
CA ALA A 161 2.22 3.15 20.79
C ALA A 161 2.57 4.45 20.03
N ALA A 162 1.63 5.38 19.93
CA ALA A 162 1.85 6.65 19.22
C ALA A 162 3.06 7.43 19.74
N LYS A 163 3.25 7.45 21.08
CA LYS A 163 4.39 8.12 21.72
C LYS A 163 5.76 7.57 21.31
N ASP A 164 5.82 6.25 21.02
CA ASP A 164 7.06 5.56 20.71
C ASP A 164 7.34 5.54 19.19
N PHE A 165 6.37 5.98 18.38
CA PHE A 165 6.42 5.84 16.94
C PHE A 165 7.55 6.65 16.29
N LYS A 166 7.94 7.79 16.86
CA LYS A 166 9.02 8.65 16.35
C LYS A 166 10.42 8.09 16.69
N THR A 167 10.57 7.48 17.84
CA THR A 167 11.88 7.20 18.46
C THR A 167 12.28 5.73 18.46
N PHE A 168 11.34 4.82 18.30
CA PHE A 168 11.59 3.39 18.47
C PHE A 168 11.88 2.70 17.13
N HIS A 169 13.09 2.11 17.00
CA HIS A 169 13.53 1.44 15.78
C HIS A 169 14.35 0.15 16.00
N PRO A 170 13.98 -0.75 16.96
CA PRO A 170 14.70 -2.03 17.08
C PRO A 170 14.36 -2.95 15.91
N ALA A 171 15.34 -3.72 15.47
CA ALA A 171 15.10 -4.83 14.56
C ALA A 171 14.69 -6.10 15.35
N PRO A 172 13.83 -6.98 14.82
CA PRO A 172 13.10 -6.84 13.56
C PRO A 172 11.86 -5.93 13.72
N LEU A 173 11.65 -5.00 12.80
CA LEU A 173 10.52 -4.06 12.86
C LEU A 173 10.03 -3.70 11.46
N VAL A 174 8.72 -3.70 11.26
CA VAL A 174 8.07 -3.00 10.14
C VAL A 174 7.25 -1.86 10.70
N LYS A 175 7.54 -0.64 10.25
CA LYS A 175 6.82 0.57 10.59
C LYS A 175 6.13 1.11 9.35
N ILE A 176 4.81 1.24 9.41
CA ILE A 176 3.95 1.76 8.36
C ILE A 176 3.32 3.04 8.88
N ALA A 177 3.47 4.14 8.18
CA ALA A 177 2.73 5.37 8.45
C ALA A 177 2.00 5.79 7.17
N MET A 178 0.82 6.34 7.33
CA MET A 178 0.02 6.83 6.22
C MET A 178 -0.78 8.05 6.64
N ASN A 179 -1.06 8.90 5.66
CA ASN A 179 -1.88 10.09 5.89
C ASN A 179 -3.02 10.19 4.87
N PHE A 180 -3.98 11.04 5.22
CA PHE A 180 -4.79 11.79 4.29
C PHE A 180 -4.50 13.27 4.53
N ARG A 181 -4.19 14.01 3.48
CA ARG A 181 -3.89 15.44 3.56
C ARG A 181 -4.72 16.21 2.54
N ILE A 182 -5.26 17.32 3.01
CA ILE A 182 -6.02 18.28 2.21
C ILE A 182 -5.09 19.45 1.94
N GLU A 183 -4.77 19.67 0.68
CA GLU A 183 -3.93 20.79 0.24
C GLU A 183 -4.80 21.93 -0.25
N ASP A 184 -4.28 23.16 -0.11
CA ASP A 184 -4.97 24.35 -0.53
C ASP A 184 -5.28 24.33 -2.03
N GLY A 185 -6.48 24.71 -2.37
CA GLY A 185 -6.95 24.99 -3.70
C GLY A 185 -7.58 26.37 -3.72
N ASP A 186 -8.73 26.51 -4.34
CA ASP A 186 -9.58 27.69 -4.30
C ASP A 186 -10.74 27.52 -3.30
N ALA A 187 -11.68 28.48 -3.26
CA ALA A 187 -12.83 28.44 -2.35
C ALA A 187 -13.76 27.23 -2.55
N THR A 188 -13.68 26.57 -3.70
CA THR A 188 -14.61 25.51 -4.12
C THR A 188 -13.92 24.18 -4.41
N HIS A 189 -12.59 24.17 -4.49
CA HIS A 189 -11.80 22.98 -4.82
C HIS A 189 -10.60 22.85 -3.89
N CYS A 190 -10.25 21.61 -3.54
CA CYS A 190 -9.01 21.29 -2.86
C CYS A 190 -8.39 20.02 -3.44
N SER A 191 -7.11 19.78 -3.17
CA SER A 191 -6.46 18.54 -3.52
C SER A 191 -6.41 17.62 -2.31
N LEU A 192 -7.02 16.45 -2.43
CA LEU A 192 -6.91 15.39 -1.43
C LEU A 192 -5.80 14.43 -1.82
N THR A 193 -4.82 14.27 -0.94
CA THR A 193 -3.69 13.36 -1.13
C THR A 193 -3.67 12.28 -0.06
N THR A 194 -3.07 11.15 -0.37
CA THR A 194 -2.73 10.09 0.60
C THR A 194 -1.37 9.55 0.28
N GLU A 195 -0.54 9.41 1.28
CA GLU A 195 0.77 8.79 1.17
C GLU A 195 0.91 7.69 2.22
N THR A 196 1.48 6.57 1.81
CA THR A 196 1.88 5.48 2.71
C THR A 196 3.39 5.34 2.62
N ARG A 197 4.06 5.33 3.77
CA ARG A 197 5.50 5.08 3.88
C ARG A 197 5.75 3.87 4.75
N VAL A 198 6.73 3.06 4.35
CA VAL A 198 7.12 1.88 5.11
C VAL A 198 8.62 1.85 5.33
N TYR A 199 8.97 1.62 6.58
CA TYR A 199 10.33 1.34 7.04
C TYR A 199 10.41 -0.07 7.57
N ALA A 200 11.36 -0.88 7.05
CA ALA A 200 11.61 -2.24 7.47
C ALA A 200 13.04 -2.35 8.03
N ALA A 201 13.15 -2.62 9.33
CA ALA A 201 14.42 -2.70 10.04
C ALA A 201 14.99 -4.12 10.00
N GLY A 202 16.23 -4.23 9.57
CA GLY A 202 16.99 -5.49 9.46
C GLY A 202 16.88 -6.14 8.07
N PRO A 203 17.98 -6.75 7.60
CA PRO A 203 18.08 -7.26 6.23
C PRO A 203 17.01 -8.30 5.86
N GLN A 204 16.71 -9.22 6.77
CA GLN A 204 15.74 -10.30 6.54
C GLN A 204 14.31 -9.74 6.41
N VAL A 205 13.94 -8.79 7.31
CA VAL A 205 12.64 -8.12 7.29
C VAL A 205 12.50 -7.28 6.02
N LEU A 206 13.55 -6.55 5.64
CA LEU A 206 13.58 -5.73 4.44
C LEU A 206 13.37 -6.57 3.17
N HIS A 207 14.09 -7.68 3.03
CA HIS A 207 13.93 -8.57 1.86
C HIS A 207 12.53 -9.19 1.78
N GLY A 208 12.04 -9.72 2.91
CA GLY A 208 10.69 -10.29 2.98
C GLY A 208 9.61 -9.25 2.65
N PHE A 209 9.73 -8.05 3.22
CA PHE A 209 8.79 -6.96 2.95
C PHE A 209 8.91 -6.45 1.51
N ALA A 210 10.11 -6.39 0.93
CA ALA A 210 10.31 -5.98 -0.46
C ALA A 210 9.59 -6.91 -1.45
N ALA A 211 9.70 -8.22 -1.25
CA ALA A 211 8.96 -9.20 -2.05
C ALA A 211 7.45 -9.01 -1.92
N TYR A 212 6.96 -8.92 -0.67
CA TYR A 212 5.55 -8.66 -0.37
C TYR A 212 5.07 -7.35 -1.02
N TRP A 213 5.80 -6.24 -0.84
CA TRP A 213 5.42 -4.93 -1.37
C TRP A 213 5.29 -4.92 -2.89
N ARG A 214 6.25 -5.52 -3.60
CA ARG A 214 6.22 -5.62 -5.07
C ARG A 214 5.02 -6.40 -5.57
N MET A 215 4.64 -7.45 -4.83
CA MET A 215 3.50 -8.30 -5.17
C MET A 215 2.16 -7.61 -4.89
N ILE A 216 2.03 -6.87 -3.76
CA ILE A 216 0.74 -6.28 -3.38
C ILE A 216 0.51 -4.87 -3.93
N TYR A 217 1.55 -4.20 -4.44
CA TYR A 217 1.51 -2.79 -4.83
C TYR A 217 0.37 -2.44 -5.78
N PRO A 218 0.08 -3.18 -6.87
CA PRO A 218 -1.03 -2.83 -7.77
C PRO A 218 -2.39 -2.89 -7.09
N GLY A 219 -2.61 -3.89 -6.24
CA GLY A 219 -3.84 -4.02 -5.46
C GLY A 219 -3.95 -2.93 -4.39
N SER A 220 -2.83 -2.55 -3.77
CA SER A 220 -2.76 -1.43 -2.83
C SER A 220 -3.14 -0.12 -3.52
N ALA A 221 -2.51 0.16 -4.66
CA ALA A 221 -2.77 1.35 -5.45
C ALA A 221 -4.25 1.46 -5.89
N LEU A 222 -4.85 0.33 -6.27
CA LEU A 222 -6.26 0.28 -6.61
C LEU A 222 -7.15 0.65 -5.41
N ILE A 223 -6.93 0.02 -4.24
CA ILE A 223 -7.68 0.31 -3.02
C ILE A 223 -7.56 1.80 -2.64
N ARG A 224 -6.34 2.36 -2.69
CA ARG A 224 -6.10 3.77 -2.37
C ARG A 224 -6.87 4.73 -3.28
N ARG A 225 -6.81 4.50 -4.59
CA ARG A 225 -7.55 5.30 -5.58
C ARG A 225 -9.06 5.20 -5.39
N MET A 226 -9.56 4.00 -5.08
CA MET A 226 -10.99 3.79 -4.82
C MET A 226 -11.42 4.49 -3.51
N TRP A 227 -10.58 4.47 -2.48
CA TRP A 227 -10.85 5.16 -1.23
C TRP A 227 -10.88 6.68 -1.43
N LEU A 228 -9.90 7.26 -2.13
CA LEU A 228 -9.93 8.68 -2.50
C LEU A 228 -11.19 9.05 -3.29
N ARG A 229 -11.64 8.18 -4.22
CA ARG A 229 -12.87 8.41 -4.98
C ARG A 229 -14.12 8.37 -4.10
N ALA A 230 -14.19 7.46 -3.14
CA ALA A 230 -15.32 7.40 -2.20
C ALA A 230 -15.38 8.65 -1.31
N ILE A 231 -14.23 9.09 -0.80
CA ILE A 231 -14.14 10.36 -0.04
C ILE A 231 -14.62 11.53 -0.91
N LYS A 232 -14.12 11.63 -2.15
CA LYS A 232 -14.54 12.67 -3.12
C LYS A 232 -16.05 12.64 -3.33
N GLN A 233 -16.62 11.49 -3.66
CA GLN A 233 -18.07 11.36 -3.91
C GLN A 233 -18.88 11.78 -2.69
N ARG A 234 -18.51 11.35 -1.50
CA ARG A 234 -19.18 11.75 -0.26
C ARG A 234 -19.07 13.24 -0.02
N ALA A 235 -17.89 13.84 -0.18
CA ALA A 235 -17.68 15.27 0.04
C ALA A 235 -18.44 16.16 -0.97
N GLU A 236 -18.61 15.71 -2.19
CA GLU A 236 -19.28 16.47 -3.25
C GLU A 236 -20.82 16.32 -3.22
N THR A 237 -21.36 15.29 -2.55
CA THR A 237 -22.81 15.03 -2.49
C THR A 237 -23.47 15.41 -1.15
N SER A 238 -22.69 15.68 -0.11
CA SER A 238 -23.22 16.05 1.24
C SER A 238 -23.68 17.47 1.33
#